data_3af32b32d151658b52baefc90533b692
#
_entry.id   3af32b32d151658b52baefc90533b692
#
_cell.length_a   1.000
_cell.length_b   1.000
_cell.length_c   1.000
_cell.angle_alpha   90.00
_cell.angle_beta   90.00
_cell.angle_gamma   90.00
#
_symmetry.space_group_name_H-M   'P 1'
#
loop_
_entity.id
_entity.type
_entity.pdbx_description
1 polymer ?
#
loop_
_entity_poly.entity_id
_entity_poly.type
_entity_poly.pdbx_seq_one_letter_code
_entity_poly.pdbx_strand_id
1 'polypeptide(L)'
;VYKKHKQYRLYNHDYSQDGHYFITIVTKDREHFFGKVVNREMIYSPIGEYVKNNILKFYVDENLENPYQNNPYLSNNSPSLIGITEWSVLPDHIHIIIEIINKIEKEYTAITGLSPLSKASVSSFANHFKGNVKKWCTENNYHDFNWQSRFHDRVIRNNREYDHIAFYIQNNVLN
;
A
#
# COMPACT_ATOMS: atom_id res chain seq x y z
N VAL A 1 11.82 -8.28 -28.65
CA VAL A 1 12.92 -8.19 -27.66
C VAL A 1 12.32 -7.79 -26.32
N TYR A 2 12.21 -8.74 -25.37
CA TYR A 2 11.73 -8.48 -24.02
C TYR A 2 12.74 -7.55 -23.31
N LYS A 3 12.38 -6.29 -23.05
CA LYS A 3 13.13 -5.43 -22.14
C LYS A 3 13.01 -6.02 -20.72
N LYS A 4 14.12 -6.59 -20.22
CA LYS A 4 14.23 -6.93 -18.79
C LYS A 4 14.09 -5.63 -17.99
N HIS A 5 12.91 -5.39 -17.42
CA HIS A 5 12.75 -4.32 -16.43
C HIS A 5 13.60 -4.67 -15.21
N LYS A 6 14.57 -3.82 -14.90
CA LYS A 6 15.37 -3.96 -13.66
C LYS A 6 14.41 -3.99 -12.48
N GLN A 7 14.45 -5.08 -11.74
CA GLN A 7 13.73 -5.21 -10.48
C GLN A 7 14.57 -4.47 -9.44
N TYR A 8 14.07 -3.35 -8.92
CA TYR A 8 14.80 -2.50 -7.96
C TYR A 8 14.71 -3.03 -6.51
N ARG A 9 14.22 -4.25 -6.31
CA ARG A 9 14.17 -4.87 -5.00
C ARG A 9 15.57 -5.14 -4.47
N LEU A 10 15.76 -4.84 -3.20
CA LEU A 10 16.99 -5.21 -2.50
C LEU A 10 17.17 -6.72 -2.53
N TYR A 11 18.31 -7.15 -3.03
CA TYR A 11 18.71 -8.55 -3.01
C TYR A 11 18.80 -9.02 -1.54
N ASN A 12 18.22 -10.18 -1.23
CA ASN A 12 18.18 -10.77 0.11
C ASN A 12 17.43 -9.97 1.21
N HIS A 13 16.60 -8.98 0.87
CA HIS A 13 15.73 -8.35 1.85
C HIS A 13 14.38 -9.08 1.93
N ASP A 14 13.98 -9.46 3.14
CA ASP A 14 12.66 -10.04 3.40
C ASP A 14 11.63 -8.91 3.59
N TYR A 15 10.79 -8.72 2.61
CA TYR A 15 9.72 -7.72 2.57
C TYR A 15 8.50 -8.06 3.45
N SER A 16 8.65 -9.00 4.38
CA SER A 16 7.71 -9.30 5.46
C SER A 16 8.23 -8.89 6.84
N GLN A 17 9.44 -8.31 6.92
CA GLN A 17 10.01 -7.82 8.15
C GLN A 17 9.33 -6.53 8.60
N ASP A 18 9.45 -6.26 9.91
CA ASP A 18 9.04 -4.99 10.51
C ASP A 18 9.75 -3.81 9.84
N GLY A 19 9.02 -2.74 9.62
CA GLY A 19 9.56 -1.53 9.04
C GLY A 19 8.62 -0.82 8.09
N HIS A 20 9.13 0.25 7.51
CA HIS A 20 8.39 1.10 6.57
C HIS A 20 8.82 0.82 5.14
N TYR A 21 7.84 0.80 4.25
CA TYR A 21 8.03 0.53 2.82
C TYR A 21 7.26 1.55 1.99
N PHE A 22 7.98 2.24 1.11
CA PHE A 22 7.36 3.12 0.13
C PHE A 22 6.90 2.30 -1.07
N ILE A 23 5.65 2.48 -1.49
CA ILE A 23 5.03 1.74 -2.60
C ILE A 23 4.42 2.72 -3.59
N THR A 24 4.63 2.46 -4.88
CA THR A 24 3.92 3.12 -5.98
C THR A 24 3.17 2.08 -6.80
N ILE A 25 1.87 2.24 -6.92
CA ILE A 25 1.01 1.38 -7.75
C ILE A 25 0.41 2.24 -8.86
N VAL A 26 0.62 1.83 -10.10
CA VAL A 26 0.30 2.60 -11.31
C VAL A 26 -0.84 1.92 -12.07
N THR A 27 -1.73 2.70 -12.66
CA THR A 27 -2.76 2.22 -13.59
C THR A 27 -2.12 1.71 -14.89
N LYS A 28 -2.82 0.83 -15.58
CA LYS A 28 -2.37 0.36 -16.89
C LYS A 28 -2.22 1.54 -17.84
N ASP A 29 -1.09 1.56 -18.56
CA ASP A 29 -0.74 2.57 -19.56
C ASP A 29 -0.77 4.02 -19.04
N ARG A 30 -0.73 4.21 -17.72
CA ARG A 30 -0.84 5.49 -17.01
C ARG A 30 -2.13 6.26 -17.34
N GLU A 31 -3.21 5.55 -17.59
CA GLU A 31 -4.51 6.18 -17.80
C GLU A 31 -5.03 6.82 -16.51
N HIS A 32 -5.65 7.99 -16.64
CA HIS A 32 -6.10 8.82 -15.52
C HIS A 32 -7.44 8.33 -14.93
N PHE A 33 -7.47 7.09 -14.44
CA PHE A 33 -8.69 6.50 -13.89
C PHE A 33 -9.12 7.10 -12.56
N PHE A 34 -8.20 7.68 -11.78
CA PHE A 34 -8.52 8.16 -10.43
C PHE A 34 -9.04 9.59 -10.40
N GLY A 35 -8.97 10.33 -11.51
CA GLY A 35 -9.46 11.70 -11.60
C GLY A 35 -8.48 12.62 -12.31
N LYS A 36 -8.48 13.89 -11.91
CA LYS A 36 -7.64 14.94 -12.50
C LYS A 36 -7.20 15.95 -11.45
N VAL A 37 -6.08 16.60 -11.70
CA VAL A 37 -5.62 17.72 -10.87
C VAL A 37 -6.16 19.03 -11.48
N VAL A 38 -6.81 19.85 -10.66
CA VAL A 38 -7.33 21.17 -11.02
C VAL A 38 -6.91 22.15 -9.91
N ASN A 39 -6.28 23.24 -10.26
CA ASN A 39 -5.80 24.26 -9.30
C ASN A 39 -4.99 23.67 -8.15
N ARG A 40 -4.13 22.70 -8.45
CA ARG A 40 -3.30 21.96 -7.46
C ARG A 40 -4.09 21.11 -6.48
N GLU A 41 -5.32 20.78 -6.79
CA GLU A 41 -6.15 19.89 -6.01
C GLU A 41 -6.56 18.68 -6.84
N MET A 42 -6.57 17.51 -6.21
CA MET A 42 -7.03 16.28 -6.84
C MET A 42 -8.55 16.22 -6.82
N ILE A 43 -9.16 16.23 -7.99
CA ILE A 43 -10.61 15.98 -8.17
C ILE A 43 -10.77 14.51 -8.52
N TYR A 44 -11.27 13.75 -7.57
CA TYR A 44 -11.40 12.30 -7.70
C TYR A 44 -12.54 11.90 -8.65
N SER A 45 -12.30 10.87 -9.43
CA SER A 45 -13.35 10.08 -10.10
C SER A 45 -14.01 9.14 -9.08
N PRO A 46 -15.13 8.46 -9.45
CA PRO A 46 -15.70 7.41 -8.58
C PRO A 46 -14.69 6.31 -8.22
N ILE A 47 -13.80 5.94 -9.15
CA ILE A 47 -12.72 4.97 -8.89
C ILE A 47 -11.71 5.57 -7.93
N GLY A 48 -11.31 6.83 -8.11
CA GLY A 48 -10.39 7.54 -7.22
C GLY A 48 -10.92 7.66 -5.80
N GLU A 49 -12.21 7.98 -5.62
CA GLU A 49 -12.85 8.00 -4.30
C GLU A 49 -12.87 6.62 -3.66
N TYR A 50 -13.16 5.57 -4.41
CA TYR A 50 -13.08 4.21 -3.88
C TYR A 50 -11.67 3.83 -3.44
N VAL A 51 -10.65 4.16 -4.24
CA VAL A 51 -9.22 3.95 -3.92
C VAL A 51 -8.85 4.67 -2.63
N LYS A 52 -9.19 5.95 -2.51
CA LYS A 52 -8.97 6.77 -1.31
C LYS A 52 -9.62 6.14 -0.08
N ASN A 53 -10.90 5.78 -0.16
CA ASN A 53 -11.63 5.16 0.93
C ASN A 53 -11.06 3.78 1.30
N ASN A 54 -10.51 3.04 0.35
CA ASN A 54 -9.85 1.76 0.61
C ASN A 54 -8.50 1.96 1.33
N ILE A 55 -7.75 3.02 1.00
CA ILE A 55 -6.54 3.42 1.73
C ILE A 55 -6.87 3.76 3.19
N LEU A 56 -7.92 4.57 3.41
CA LEU A 56 -8.31 5.03 4.74
C LEU A 56 -8.69 3.89 5.71
N LYS A 57 -9.06 2.71 5.22
CA LYS A 57 -9.28 1.52 6.07
C LYS A 57 -8.00 1.02 6.74
N PHE A 58 -6.84 1.32 6.17
CA PHE A 58 -5.53 0.91 6.67
C PHE A 58 -4.76 2.07 7.29
N TYR A 59 -5.32 3.28 7.22
CA TYR A 59 -4.63 4.47 7.71
C TYR A 59 -4.39 4.40 9.21
N VAL A 60 -3.18 4.74 9.61
CA VAL A 60 -2.74 4.83 11.00
C VAL A 60 -2.92 6.27 11.46
N ASP A 61 -3.86 6.51 12.35
CA ASP A 61 -4.06 7.83 12.93
C ASP A 61 -3.44 7.88 14.33
N GLU A 62 -2.26 8.46 14.40
CA GLU A 62 -1.49 8.59 15.65
C GLU A 62 -2.16 9.45 16.73
N ASN A 63 -3.20 10.23 16.37
CA ASN A 63 -3.95 11.03 17.32
C ASN A 63 -5.03 10.23 18.07
N LEU A 64 -5.29 9.00 17.66
CA LEU A 64 -6.25 8.12 18.32
C LEU A 64 -5.58 7.30 19.42
N GLU A 65 -6.33 7.00 20.49
CA GLU A 65 -5.89 6.10 21.57
C GLU A 65 -5.46 4.72 21.02
N ASN A 66 -6.17 4.24 20.00
CA ASN A 66 -5.75 3.08 19.21
C ASN A 66 -5.57 3.50 17.73
N PRO A 67 -4.36 3.80 17.30
CA PRO A 67 -4.08 4.26 15.93
C PRO A 67 -4.57 3.32 14.82
N TYR A 68 -4.71 2.06 15.11
CA TYR A 68 -5.09 1.00 14.16
C TYR A 68 -6.54 0.55 14.28
N GLN A 69 -7.40 1.23 15.06
CA GLN A 69 -8.73 0.73 15.43
C GLN A 69 -9.62 0.33 14.24
N ASN A 70 -9.46 0.97 13.08
CA ASN A 70 -10.23 0.70 11.87
C ASN A 70 -9.53 -0.29 10.93
N ASN A 71 -8.34 -0.78 11.29
CA ASN A 71 -7.52 -1.59 10.42
C ASN A 71 -8.04 -3.04 10.36
N PRO A 72 -8.36 -3.58 9.16
CA PRO A 72 -8.91 -4.92 9.02
C PRO A 72 -7.96 -6.04 9.48
N TYR A 73 -6.65 -5.77 9.59
CA TYR A 73 -5.67 -6.73 10.13
C TYR A 73 -5.60 -6.71 11.66
N LEU A 74 -6.28 -5.77 12.33
CA LEU A 74 -6.30 -5.72 13.79
C LEU A 74 -7.15 -6.84 14.37
N SER A 75 -8.23 -7.18 13.70
CA SER A 75 -9.15 -8.24 14.12
C SER A 75 -8.58 -9.62 13.80
N ASN A 76 -8.53 -10.48 14.82
CA ASN A 76 -8.46 -11.93 14.68
C ASN A 76 -7.16 -12.55 14.21
N ASN A 77 -6.23 -12.77 15.12
CA ASN A 77 -5.12 -13.73 14.96
C ASN A 77 -4.22 -13.51 13.73
N SER A 78 -4.26 -12.32 13.10
CA SER A 78 -3.28 -12.00 12.08
C SER A 78 -1.89 -11.93 12.70
N PRO A 79 -0.91 -12.68 12.19
CA PRO A 79 0.45 -12.66 12.70
C PRO A 79 1.17 -11.33 12.47
N SER A 80 0.62 -10.49 11.62
CA SER A 80 1.20 -9.20 11.29
C SER A 80 0.11 -8.16 11.12
N LEU A 81 0.43 -6.93 11.50
CA LEU A 81 -0.36 -5.74 11.23
C LEU A 81 0.28 -4.98 10.08
N ILE A 82 -0.53 -4.50 9.15
CA ILE A 82 -0.09 -3.58 8.10
C ILE A 82 -0.90 -2.30 8.24
N GLY A 83 -0.22 -1.18 8.46
CA GLY A 83 -0.81 0.15 8.45
C GLY A 83 -0.33 0.97 7.26
N ILE A 84 -1.06 2.01 6.90
CA ILE A 84 -0.63 3.06 5.97
C ILE A 84 -0.39 4.32 6.79
N THR A 85 0.83 4.85 6.76
CA THR A 85 1.20 6.05 7.52
C THR A 85 1.16 7.31 6.66
N GLU A 86 1.46 7.20 5.36
CA GLU A 86 1.42 8.31 4.41
C GLU A 86 0.82 7.84 3.08
N TRP A 87 0.08 8.72 2.41
CA TRP A 87 -0.51 8.39 1.11
C TRP A 87 -0.83 9.60 0.25
N SER A 88 -0.84 9.38 -1.06
CA SER A 88 -1.47 10.27 -2.04
C SER A 88 -2.05 9.46 -3.19
N VAL A 89 -3.18 9.93 -3.72
CA VAL A 89 -3.80 9.40 -4.93
C VAL A 89 -3.70 10.46 -6.01
N LEU A 90 -3.03 10.13 -7.11
CA LEU A 90 -2.86 10.96 -8.28
C LEU A 90 -3.68 10.40 -9.45
N PRO A 91 -3.83 11.13 -10.56
CA PRO A 91 -4.71 10.69 -11.65
C PRO A 91 -4.48 9.26 -12.14
N ASP A 92 -3.23 8.81 -12.20
CA ASP A 92 -2.80 7.53 -12.80
C ASP A 92 -2.03 6.60 -11.85
N HIS A 93 -1.80 7.00 -10.60
CA HIS A 93 -1.07 6.19 -9.64
C HIS A 93 -1.36 6.59 -8.19
N ILE A 94 -0.92 5.74 -7.28
CA ILE A 94 -0.93 6.01 -5.85
C ILE A 94 0.48 5.89 -5.28
N HIS A 95 0.79 6.73 -4.30
CA HIS A 95 1.94 6.60 -3.43
C HIS A 95 1.47 6.32 -2.02
N ILE A 96 2.08 5.35 -1.36
CA ILE A 96 1.80 5.01 0.03
C ILE A 96 3.09 4.64 0.76
N ILE A 97 3.17 5.00 2.04
CA ILE A 97 4.10 4.36 2.97
C ILE A 97 3.29 3.36 3.78
N ILE A 98 3.67 2.11 3.74
CA ILE A 98 3.12 1.09 4.63
C ILE A 98 4.11 0.80 5.75
N GLU A 99 3.55 0.52 6.93
CA GLU A 99 4.25 -0.02 8.08
C GLU A 99 3.84 -1.49 8.27
N ILE A 100 4.82 -2.36 8.48
CA ILE A 100 4.59 -3.76 8.86
C ILE A 100 5.07 -3.95 10.29
N ILE A 101 4.18 -4.48 11.13
CA ILE A 101 4.47 -4.84 12.52
C ILE A 101 4.12 -6.32 12.71
N ASN A 102 5.10 -7.14 13.02
CA ASN A 102 4.91 -8.55 13.32
C ASN A 102 4.55 -8.71 14.81
N LYS A 103 3.37 -9.23 15.08
CA LYS A 103 2.84 -9.43 16.43
C LYS A 103 3.27 -10.75 17.06
N ILE A 104 3.66 -11.72 16.26
CA ILE A 104 3.99 -13.06 16.73
C ILE A 104 5.45 -13.13 17.10
N GLU A 105 5.68 -13.13 18.38
CA GLU A 105 6.91 -13.54 18.97
C GLU A 105 7.13 -15.06 18.85
N LYS A 106 8.38 -15.46 19.07
CA LYS A 106 8.94 -16.80 18.97
C LYS A 106 8.19 -17.91 19.74
N GLU A 107 7.20 -17.58 20.57
CA GLU A 107 6.46 -18.54 21.40
C GLU A 107 5.51 -19.45 20.60
N TYR A 108 4.89 -18.95 19.52
CA TYR A 108 3.91 -19.75 18.78
C TYR A 108 4.52 -20.94 18.04
N THR A 109 5.69 -20.76 17.46
CA THR A 109 6.44 -21.83 16.77
C THR A 109 6.98 -22.90 17.72
N ALA A 110 7.31 -22.52 18.96
CA ALA A 110 7.80 -23.45 19.97
C ALA A 110 6.70 -24.37 20.52
N ILE A 111 5.43 -23.90 20.56
CA ILE A 111 4.31 -24.64 21.14
C ILE A 111 3.62 -25.54 20.12
N THR A 112 3.52 -25.15 18.86
CA THR A 112 2.69 -25.84 17.87
C THR A 112 3.47 -26.61 16.81
N GLY A 113 4.76 -26.31 16.62
CA GLY A 113 5.55 -26.90 15.52
C GLY A 113 5.09 -26.54 14.12
N LEU A 114 4.05 -25.69 14.00
CA LEU A 114 3.48 -25.26 12.75
C LEU A 114 4.09 -23.91 12.37
N SER A 115 4.44 -23.73 11.09
CA SER A 115 4.77 -22.41 10.57
C SER A 115 3.55 -21.50 10.73
N PRO A 116 3.71 -20.27 11.25
CA PRO A 116 2.61 -19.32 11.31
C PRO A 116 2.04 -19.12 9.91
N LEU A 117 0.72 -18.96 9.82
CA LEU A 117 0.01 -18.51 8.61
C LEU A 117 0.82 -17.39 7.96
N SER A 118 0.98 -17.42 6.64
CA SER A 118 1.92 -16.59 5.89
C SER A 118 1.94 -15.15 6.40
N LYS A 119 3.12 -14.70 6.85
CA LYS A 119 3.31 -13.33 7.31
C LYS A 119 2.81 -12.36 6.24
N ALA A 120 2.14 -11.31 6.65
CA ALA A 120 1.81 -10.21 5.76
C ALA A 120 3.11 -9.64 5.16
N SER A 121 3.09 -9.34 3.89
CA SER A 121 4.24 -8.80 3.17
C SER A 121 3.81 -7.64 2.28
N VAL A 122 4.76 -6.81 1.87
CA VAL A 122 4.53 -5.74 0.88
C VAL A 122 3.80 -6.29 -0.36
N SER A 123 4.19 -7.47 -0.85
CA SER A 123 3.57 -8.08 -2.03
C SER A 123 2.15 -8.56 -1.76
N SER A 124 1.89 -9.19 -0.62
CA SER A 124 0.54 -9.67 -0.27
C SER A 124 -0.42 -8.50 -0.11
N PHE A 125 0.03 -7.42 0.56
CA PHE A 125 -0.75 -6.19 0.68
C PHE A 125 -1.08 -5.59 -0.69
N ALA A 126 -0.07 -5.35 -1.53
CA ALA A 126 -0.26 -4.73 -2.84
C ALA A 126 -1.19 -5.55 -3.74
N ASN A 127 -1.06 -6.88 -3.74
CA ASN A 127 -1.92 -7.77 -4.51
C ASN A 127 -3.36 -7.75 -4.00
N HIS A 128 -3.56 -7.79 -2.68
CA HIS A 128 -4.88 -7.71 -2.07
C HIS A 128 -5.56 -6.36 -2.36
N PHE A 129 -4.83 -5.26 -2.19
CA PHE A 129 -5.31 -3.91 -2.49
C PHE A 129 -5.72 -3.77 -3.95
N LYS A 130 -4.86 -4.17 -4.89
CA LYS A 130 -5.14 -4.15 -6.33
C LYS A 130 -6.35 -5.02 -6.68
N GLY A 131 -6.46 -6.20 -6.06
CA GLY A 131 -7.57 -7.12 -6.27
C GLY A 131 -8.91 -6.53 -5.83
N ASN A 132 -8.96 -5.90 -4.65
CA ASN A 132 -10.16 -5.26 -4.13
C ASN A 132 -10.65 -4.12 -5.04
N VAL A 133 -9.74 -3.25 -5.49
CA VAL A 133 -10.10 -2.15 -6.40
C VAL A 133 -10.58 -2.70 -7.74
N LYS A 134 -9.88 -3.69 -8.32
CA LYS A 134 -10.30 -4.30 -9.60
C LYS A 134 -11.67 -4.98 -9.49
N LYS A 135 -11.91 -5.69 -8.40
CA LYS A 135 -13.21 -6.33 -8.13
C LYS A 135 -14.32 -5.29 -8.09
N TRP A 136 -14.14 -4.24 -7.29
CA TRP A 136 -15.12 -3.15 -7.20
C TRP A 136 -15.38 -2.48 -8.56
N CYS A 137 -14.32 -2.21 -9.32
CA CYS A 137 -14.45 -1.64 -10.67
C CYS A 137 -15.29 -2.53 -11.58
N THR A 138 -15.08 -3.85 -11.56
CA THR A 138 -15.86 -4.81 -12.35
C THR A 138 -17.33 -4.83 -11.93
N GLU A 139 -17.60 -4.82 -10.62
CA GLU A 139 -18.96 -4.82 -10.04
C GLU A 139 -19.72 -3.50 -10.32
N ASN A 140 -19.01 -2.40 -10.59
CA ASN A 140 -19.58 -1.09 -10.88
C ASN A 140 -19.47 -0.70 -12.37
N ASN A 141 -19.25 -1.66 -13.27
CA ASN A 141 -19.19 -1.49 -14.73
C ASN A 141 -18.00 -0.67 -15.25
N TYR A 142 -16.92 -0.51 -14.47
CA TYR A 142 -15.66 0.08 -14.93
C TYR A 142 -14.74 -1.00 -15.51
N HIS A 143 -15.16 -1.66 -16.57
CA HIS A 143 -14.47 -2.84 -17.13
C HIS A 143 -13.11 -2.51 -17.74
N ASP A 144 -12.92 -1.28 -18.24
CA ASP A 144 -11.66 -0.81 -18.84
C ASP A 144 -10.57 -0.56 -17.81
N PHE A 145 -10.94 -0.36 -16.53
CA PHE A 145 -9.96 -0.17 -15.46
C PHE A 145 -9.03 -1.37 -15.33
N ASN A 146 -7.75 -1.09 -15.31
CA ASN A 146 -6.71 -2.07 -14.99
C ASN A 146 -5.51 -1.44 -14.31
N TRP A 147 -4.78 -2.25 -13.58
CA TRP A 147 -3.50 -1.90 -13.01
C TRP A 147 -2.35 -2.29 -13.95
N GLN A 148 -1.24 -1.55 -13.87
CA GLN A 148 0.03 -2.06 -14.34
C GLN A 148 0.35 -3.37 -13.60
N SER A 149 0.94 -4.36 -14.29
CA SER A 149 1.15 -5.72 -13.74
C SER A 149 2.00 -5.74 -12.47
N ARG A 150 2.98 -4.84 -12.35
CA ARG A 150 3.88 -4.72 -11.21
C ARG A 150 3.59 -3.45 -10.41
N PHE A 151 4.27 -3.30 -9.29
CA PHE A 151 4.35 -2.08 -8.49
C PHE A 151 5.82 -1.81 -8.17
N HIS A 152 6.12 -0.58 -7.76
CA HIS A 152 7.46 -0.20 -7.30
C HIS A 152 7.43 -0.18 -5.77
N ASP A 153 8.48 -0.70 -5.16
CA ASP A 153 8.64 -0.72 -3.72
C ASP A 153 10.08 -0.36 -3.33
N ARG A 154 10.21 0.31 -2.19
CA ARG A 154 11.49 0.70 -1.61
C ARG A 154 11.42 0.56 -0.10
N VAL A 155 12.44 -0.08 0.49
CA VAL A 155 12.61 -0.13 1.95
C VAL A 155 13.04 1.24 2.46
N ILE A 156 12.37 1.75 3.48
CA ILE A 156 12.75 2.98 4.18
C ILE A 156 13.65 2.59 5.36
N ARG A 157 14.87 3.10 5.40
CA ARG A 157 15.91 2.60 6.30
C ARG A 157 16.10 3.43 7.56
N ASN A 158 15.61 4.66 7.58
CA ASN A 158 15.76 5.57 8.70
C ASN A 158 14.74 6.71 8.64
N ASN A 159 14.60 7.45 9.74
CA ASN A 159 13.63 8.54 9.86
C ASN A 159 13.87 9.65 8.83
N ARG A 160 15.12 10.00 8.53
CA ARG A 160 15.41 11.04 7.52
C ARG A 160 14.89 10.65 6.13
N GLU A 161 15.01 9.38 5.77
CA GLU A 161 14.47 8.86 4.50
C GLU A 161 12.93 8.83 4.53
N TYR A 162 12.34 8.47 5.69
CA TYR A 162 10.91 8.53 5.92
C TYR A 162 10.38 9.95 5.72
N ASP A 163 10.93 10.93 6.42
CA ASP A 163 10.51 12.33 6.36
C ASP A 163 10.60 12.90 4.93
N HIS A 164 11.67 12.54 4.20
CA HIS A 164 11.84 12.96 2.81
C HIS A 164 10.75 12.38 1.89
N ILE A 165 10.43 11.11 2.04
CA ILE A 165 9.39 10.43 1.24
C ILE A 165 8.00 10.92 1.64
N ALA A 166 7.73 11.11 2.93
CA ALA A 166 6.47 11.65 3.44
C ALA A 166 6.21 13.05 2.87
N PHE A 167 7.22 13.93 2.95
CA PHE A 167 7.16 15.25 2.34
C PHE A 167 6.89 15.20 0.83
N TYR A 168 7.55 14.29 0.10
CA TYR A 168 7.31 14.08 -1.33
C TYR A 168 5.86 13.66 -1.59
N ILE A 169 5.31 12.71 -0.81
CA ILE A 169 3.92 12.24 -0.96
C ILE A 169 2.93 13.37 -0.73
N GLN A 170 3.10 14.13 0.36
CA GLN A 170 2.20 15.22 0.74
C GLN A 170 2.17 16.37 -0.27
N ASN A 171 3.30 16.61 -0.95
CA ASN A 171 3.44 17.71 -1.91
C ASN A 171 3.32 17.30 -3.38
N ASN A 172 3.04 16.03 -3.66
CA ASN A 172 3.07 15.50 -5.02
C ASN A 172 1.97 16.09 -5.94
N VAL A 173 0.83 16.45 -5.37
CA VAL A 173 -0.27 17.11 -6.12
C VAL A 173 0.09 18.54 -6.52
N LEU A 174 1.09 19.14 -5.86
CA LEU A 174 1.51 20.52 -6.08
C LEU A 174 2.50 20.70 -7.25
N ASN A 175 3.10 19.61 -7.72
CA ASN A 175 4.07 19.54 -8.80
C ASN A 175 3.42 19.02 -10.08
#